data_b34da6abd6e4aca6731188621abb1568
#
_entry.id   b34da6abd6e4aca6731188621abb1568
#
_cell.length_a   1.000
_cell.length_b   1.000
_cell.length_c   1.000
_cell.angle_alpha   90.00
_cell.angle_beta   90.00
_cell.angle_gamma   90.00
#
_symmetry.space_group_name_H-M   'P 1'
#
loop_
_entity.id
_entity.type
_entity.pdbx_description
1 polymer ?
#
loop_
_entity_poly.entity_id
_entity_poly.type
_entity_poly.pdbx_seq_one_letter_code
_entity_poly.pdbx_strand_id
1 'polypeptide(L)'
;MSKIKVKTPVVEIDGDEMTRIIWQKIKDKLIFPYLDIDLKYYDLGIEKRDETDDQITVDSANAIKEYGVGVKCATITPDEERVEEFGLKEMYRSPNGTIRNILGGTVFRQPIICSNVPRLVPGWTRPIVIGRHAFGDQYRATDFVVQGAGKLTMTFTPADGSAPVTREVFDFPDGGVAMSMYNLDESIRGFARACMNYGLDLGWPVYLSTKNTIMKAYDGRFKDLFEEVFEAEFADKFRAAGITYEHRLIDDMVAAALKWSGGFVWACKNYDCLLYTSDAADE
;
A
#
# COMPACT_ATOMS: atom_id res chain seq x y z
N MET A 1 -37.58 13.21 1.55
CA MET A 1 -37.07 12.34 2.61
C MET A 1 -36.09 13.16 3.44
N SER A 2 -36.07 12.99 4.78
CA SER A 2 -35.06 13.64 5.59
C SER A 2 -33.69 13.02 5.25
N LYS A 3 -32.66 13.88 5.08
CA LYS A 3 -31.30 13.40 4.84
C LYS A 3 -30.75 12.70 6.08
N ILE A 4 -29.92 11.71 5.87
CA ILE A 4 -29.17 11.03 6.95
C ILE A 4 -28.03 11.95 7.37
N LYS A 5 -27.98 12.32 8.65
CA LYS A 5 -26.90 13.16 9.17
C LYS A 5 -25.63 12.34 9.39
N VAL A 6 -24.54 12.70 8.71
CA VAL A 6 -23.21 12.15 8.92
C VAL A 6 -22.53 12.94 10.03
N LYS A 7 -22.10 12.25 11.09
CA LYS A 7 -21.57 12.90 12.30
C LYS A 7 -20.16 13.45 12.13
N THR A 8 -19.33 12.74 11.39
CA THR A 8 -17.90 13.08 11.20
C THR A 8 -17.69 13.63 9.80
N PRO A 9 -16.95 14.74 9.65
CA PRO A 9 -16.55 15.22 8.33
C PRO A 9 -15.79 14.15 7.54
N VAL A 10 -15.91 14.20 6.22
CA VAL A 10 -15.15 13.32 5.32
C VAL A 10 -14.20 14.18 4.50
N VAL A 11 -12.93 13.80 4.44
CA VAL A 11 -11.96 14.47 3.59
C VAL A 11 -12.22 14.08 2.15
N GLU A 12 -12.52 15.07 1.32
CA GLU A 12 -12.72 14.92 -0.11
C GLU A 12 -11.44 15.35 -0.83
N ILE A 13 -10.81 14.38 -1.51
CA ILE A 13 -9.61 14.62 -2.29
C ILE A 13 -9.99 14.46 -3.77
N ASP A 14 -10.16 15.62 -4.43
CA ASP A 14 -10.48 15.65 -5.84
C ASP A 14 -9.25 15.32 -6.71
N GLY A 15 -9.50 14.95 -7.94
CA GLY A 15 -8.48 14.48 -8.85
C GLY A 15 -8.45 15.22 -10.18
N ASP A 16 -7.93 14.55 -11.18
CA ASP A 16 -7.74 15.10 -12.51
C ASP A 16 -8.80 14.60 -13.50
N GLU A 17 -8.93 15.32 -14.60
CA GLU A 17 -9.63 14.91 -15.81
C GLU A 17 -11.07 14.40 -15.57
N MET A 18 -11.38 13.24 -16.12
CA MET A 18 -12.71 12.65 -16.10
C MET A 18 -13.16 12.27 -14.68
N THR A 19 -12.24 11.94 -13.78
CA THR A 19 -12.59 11.50 -12.42
C THR A 19 -13.23 12.63 -11.63
N ARG A 20 -12.77 13.87 -11.81
CA ARG A 20 -13.38 15.07 -11.21
C ARG A 20 -14.85 15.24 -11.64
N ILE A 21 -15.11 15.06 -12.94
CA ILE A 21 -16.46 15.18 -13.50
C ILE A 21 -17.36 14.05 -12.97
N ILE A 22 -16.87 12.83 -12.95
CA ILE A 22 -17.63 11.67 -12.43
C ILE A 22 -17.91 11.85 -10.95
N TRP A 23 -16.92 12.26 -10.17
CA TRP A 23 -17.07 12.47 -8.74
C TRP A 23 -18.11 13.55 -8.42
N GLN A 24 -18.12 14.67 -9.16
CA GLN A 24 -19.15 15.68 -9.00
C GLN A 24 -20.55 15.11 -9.29
N LYS A 25 -20.71 14.30 -10.33
CA LYS A 25 -21.99 13.62 -10.61
C LYS A 25 -22.42 12.65 -9.50
N ILE A 26 -21.46 11.96 -8.88
CA ILE A 26 -21.72 11.07 -7.75
C ILE A 26 -22.20 11.90 -6.55
N LYS A 27 -21.53 13.00 -6.22
CA LYS A 27 -21.98 13.90 -5.15
C LYS A 27 -23.41 14.40 -5.39
N ASP A 28 -23.68 14.90 -6.57
CA ASP A 28 -24.97 15.50 -6.90
C ASP A 28 -26.14 14.52 -6.92
N LYS A 29 -25.89 13.26 -7.37
CA LYS A 29 -26.94 12.27 -7.58
C LYS A 29 -27.07 11.22 -6.49
N LEU A 30 -25.95 10.87 -5.82
CA LEU A 30 -25.90 9.73 -4.90
C LEU A 30 -25.56 10.13 -3.46
N ILE A 31 -24.93 11.29 -3.24
CA ILE A 31 -24.51 11.73 -1.90
C ILE A 31 -25.44 12.81 -1.38
N PHE A 32 -25.43 14.00 -1.97
CA PHE A 32 -26.13 15.16 -1.45
C PHE A 32 -27.67 15.03 -1.39
N PRO A 33 -28.34 14.24 -2.24
CA PRO A 33 -29.78 14.02 -2.07
C PRO A 33 -30.15 13.27 -0.80
N TYR A 34 -29.24 12.41 -0.29
CA TYR A 34 -29.52 11.46 0.79
C TYR A 34 -28.78 11.79 2.09
N LEU A 35 -27.64 12.44 2.02
CA LEU A 35 -26.77 12.70 3.16
C LEU A 35 -26.69 14.19 3.48
N ASP A 36 -26.70 14.51 4.77
CA ASP A 36 -26.24 15.77 5.33
C ASP A 36 -24.81 15.55 5.84
N ILE A 37 -23.84 15.88 5.01
CA ILE A 37 -22.43 15.57 5.18
C ILE A 37 -21.54 16.80 4.99
N ASP A 38 -20.57 16.97 5.88
CA ASP A 38 -19.52 17.99 5.78
C ASP A 38 -18.32 17.38 5.03
N LEU A 39 -18.00 17.92 3.84
CA LEU A 39 -16.86 17.53 3.04
C LEU A 39 -15.73 18.53 3.18
N LYS A 40 -14.57 18.08 3.64
CA LYS A 40 -13.32 18.86 3.70
C LYS A 40 -12.58 18.69 2.37
N TYR A 41 -12.73 19.66 1.50
CA TYR A 41 -12.27 19.61 0.10
C TYR A 41 -10.78 19.94 -0.04
N TYR A 42 -10.06 19.06 -0.76
CA TYR A 42 -8.67 19.23 -1.19
C TYR A 42 -8.57 18.93 -2.68
N ASP A 43 -8.08 19.90 -3.46
CA ASP A 43 -7.85 19.73 -4.89
C ASP A 43 -6.45 19.17 -5.15
N LEU A 44 -6.37 17.89 -5.54
CA LEU A 44 -5.12 17.24 -5.94
C LEU A 44 -4.97 17.15 -7.48
N GLY A 45 -5.65 18.00 -8.24
CA GLY A 45 -5.35 18.17 -9.66
C GLY A 45 -3.91 18.61 -9.85
N ILE A 46 -3.29 18.17 -10.96
CA ILE A 46 -1.85 18.35 -11.19
C ILE A 46 -1.43 19.82 -11.15
N GLU A 47 -2.27 20.73 -11.65
CA GLU A 47 -2.02 22.17 -11.61
C GLU A 47 -1.97 22.72 -10.18
N LYS A 48 -2.91 22.28 -9.32
CA LYS A 48 -2.94 22.73 -7.91
C LYS A 48 -1.79 22.14 -7.11
N ARG A 49 -1.38 20.94 -7.41
CA ARG A 49 -0.18 20.32 -6.84
C ARG A 49 1.07 21.11 -7.22
N ASP A 50 1.22 21.50 -8.47
CA ASP A 50 2.34 22.32 -8.94
C ASP A 50 2.34 23.71 -8.29
N GLU A 51 1.17 24.36 -8.18
CA GLU A 51 1.03 25.65 -7.50
C GLU A 51 1.53 25.61 -6.04
N THR A 52 1.29 24.50 -5.33
CA THR A 52 1.60 24.33 -3.90
C THR A 52 2.90 23.54 -3.66
N ASP A 53 3.71 23.26 -4.68
CA ASP A 53 4.89 22.40 -4.60
C ASP A 53 4.57 21.05 -3.91
N ASP A 54 3.43 20.45 -4.28
CA ASP A 54 2.82 19.23 -3.75
C ASP A 54 2.45 19.26 -2.24
N GLN A 55 2.51 20.42 -1.57
CA GLN A 55 2.14 20.53 -0.15
C GLN A 55 0.67 20.15 0.09
N ILE A 56 -0.23 20.41 -0.86
CA ILE A 56 -1.66 20.04 -0.78
C ILE A 56 -1.86 18.53 -0.58
N THR A 57 -0.98 17.69 -1.13
CA THR A 57 -1.01 16.24 -0.93
C THR A 57 -0.71 15.88 0.52
N VAL A 58 0.26 16.54 1.14
CA VAL A 58 0.62 16.34 2.56
C VAL A 58 -0.50 16.82 3.46
N ASP A 59 -1.08 18.00 3.16
CA ASP A 59 -2.18 18.58 3.94
C ASP A 59 -3.43 17.70 3.91
N SER A 60 -3.77 17.16 2.75
CA SER A 60 -4.91 16.23 2.60
C SER A 60 -4.73 14.95 3.42
N ALA A 61 -3.51 14.39 3.44
CA ALA A 61 -3.21 13.21 4.22
C ALA A 61 -3.29 13.48 5.74
N ASN A 62 -2.81 14.64 6.18
CA ASN A 62 -2.93 15.06 7.58
C ASN A 62 -4.38 15.30 7.99
N ALA A 63 -5.19 15.85 7.10
CA ALA A 63 -6.62 15.98 7.33
C ALA A 63 -7.32 14.62 7.49
N ILE A 64 -6.93 13.60 6.71
CA ILE A 64 -7.45 12.24 6.92
C ILE A 64 -7.08 11.70 8.31
N LYS A 65 -5.88 11.97 8.81
CA LYS A 65 -5.51 11.59 10.19
C LYS A 65 -6.39 12.26 11.23
N GLU A 66 -6.74 13.53 11.01
CA GLU A 66 -7.60 14.30 11.92
C GLU A 66 -9.05 13.82 11.90
N TYR A 67 -9.64 13.66 10.71
CA TYR A 67 -11.06 13.31 10.56
C TYR A 67 -11.33 11.81 10.48
N GLY A 68 -10.31 10.98 10.28
CA GLY A 68 -10.41 9.52 10.32
C GLY A 68 -10.86 8.84 9.03
N VAL A 69 -11.36 9.59 8.03
CA VAL A 69 -11.83 9.04 6.76
C VAL A 69 -11.65 10.03 5.61
N GLY A 70 -11.26 9.51 4.45
CA GLY A 70 -11.14 10.28 3.22
C GLY A 70 -11.57 9.49 1.99
N VAL A 71 -11.99 10.21 0.97
CA VAL A 71 -12.29 9.69 -0.37
C VAL A 71 -11.38 10.39 -1.36
N LYS A 72 -10.68 9.63 -2.18
CA LYS A 72 -9.75 10.15 -3.17
C LYS A 72 -10.15 9.76 -4.59
N CYS A 73 -10.18 10.76 -5.48
CA CYS A 73 -10.27 10.55 -6.91
C CYS A 73 -8.90 10.19 -7.53
N ALA A 74 -8.89 9.67 -8.74
CA ALA A 74 -7.65 9.41 -9.47
C ALA A 74 -6.93 10.74 -9.79
N THR A 75 -5.60 10.69 -9.72
CA THR A 75 -4.72 11.85 -9.96
C THR A 75 -3.64 11.48 -10.95
N ILE A 76 -3.21 12.44 -11.73
CA ILE A 76 -2.07 12.28 -12.65
C ILE A 76 -0.78 12.12 -11.84
N THR A 77 0.00 11.10 -12.15
CA THR A 77 1.42 11.01 -11.79
C THR A 77 2.20 11.39 -13.03
N PRO A 78 2.84 12.58 -13.07
CA PRO A 78 3.46 13.06 -14.29
C PRO A 78 4.72 12.27 -14.64
N ASP A 79 4.84 11.94 -15.92
CA ASP A 79 6.07 11.55 -16.59
C ASP A 79 6.69 12.76 -17.31
N GLU A 80 7.74 12.57 -18.08
CA GLU A 80 8.43 13.62 -18.81
C GLU A 80 7.51 14.34 -19.79
N GLU A 81 6.63 13.63 -20.50
CA GLU A 81 5.66 14.16 -21.44
C GLU A 81 4.61 15.03 -20.75
N ARG A 82 4.10 14.58 -19.62
CA ARG A 82 3.13 15.33 -18.80
C ARG A 82 3.74 16.57 -18.14
N VAL A 83 5.02 16.52 -17.77
CA VAL A 83 5.73 17.71 -17.26
C VAL A 83 5.78 18.78 -18.33
N GLU A 84 6.06 18.43 -19.58
CA GLU A 84 6.08 19.38 -20.71
C GLU A 84 4.66 19.86 -21.06
N GLU A 85 3.68 18.96 -21.14
CA GLU A 85 2.28 19.26 -21.48
C GLU A 85 1.66 20.30 -20.52
N PHE A 86 1.85 20.12 -19.20
CA PHE A 86 1.29 20.99 -18.17
C PHE A 86 2.23 22.12 -17.74
N GLY A 87 3.47 22.17 -18.26
CA GLY A 87 4.47 23.17 -17.89
C GLY A 87 4.83 23.13 -16.40
N LEU A 88 4.96 21.93 -15.84
CA LEU A 88 5.20 21.73 -14.41
C LEU A 88 6.62 22.13 -14.01
N LYS A 89 6.77 22.58 -12.76
CA LYS A 89 8.08 22.93 -12.16
C LYS A 89 8.99 21.72 -12.02
N GLU A 90 8.41 20.54 -11.74
CA GLU A 90 9.14 19.28 -11.57
C GLU A 90 8.25 18.06 -11.83
N MET A 91 8.88 16.90 -11.96
CA MET A 91 8.19 15.61 -12.06
C MET A 91 7.79 15.10 -10.66
N TYR A 92 6.59 15.49 -10.22
CA TYR A 92 6.06 15.13 -8.91
C TYR A 92 5.87 13.63 -8.74
N ARG A 93 6.16 13.13 -7.54
CA ARG A 93 5.90 11.74 -7.18
C ARG A 93 4.40 11.44 -7.13
N SER A 94 4.04 10.15 -7.18
CA SER A 94 2.64 9.73 -7.04
C SER A 94 2.06 10.20 -5.69
N PRO A 95 0.97 10.98 -5.68
CA PRO A 95 0.32 11.42 -4.46
C PRO A 95 -0.25 10.24 -3.65
N ASN A 96 -0.60 9.13 -4.32
CA ASN A 96 -1.01 7.91 -3.64
C ASN A 96 0.11 7.37 -2.72
N GLY A 97 1.35 7.37 -3.21
CA GLY A 97 2.51 6.96 -2.44
C GLY A 97 2.75 7.88 -1.24
N THR A 98 2.67 9.21 -1.43
CA THR A 98 2.84 10.20 -0.37
C THR A 98 1.76 10.04 0.72
N ILE A 99 0.48 9.99 0.34
CA ILE A 99 -0.64 9.82 1.26
C ILE A 99 -0.50 8.51 2.07
N ARG A 100 -0.25 7.39 1.40
CA ARG A 100 -0.09 6.07 2.05
C ARG A 100 1.06 6.06 3.06
N ASN A 101 2.18 6.68 2.73
CA ASN A 101 3.32 6.76 3.65
C ASN A 101 3.04 7.65 4.86
N ILE A 102 2.28 8.74 4.69
CA ILE A 102 1.89 9.62 5.79
C ILE A 102 0.87 8.94 6.72
N LEU A 103 -0.13 8.27 6.13
CA LEU A 103 -1.18 7.60 6.91
C LEU A 103 -0.65 6.33 7.59
N GLY A 104 0.29 5.64 6.97
CA GLY A 104 0.64 4.28 7.32
C GLY A 104 -0.52 3.34 7.02
N GLY A 105 -0.30 2.04 7.18
CA GLY A 105 -1.39 1.08 7.14
C GLY A 105 -1.36 0.12 5.96
N THR A 106 -2.48 -0.54 5.77
CA THR A 106 -2.64 -1.66 4.83
C THR A 106 -3.75 -1.35 3.85
N VAL A 107 -3.49 -1.62 2.58
CA VAL A 107 -4.52 -1.56 1.53
C VAL A 107 -5.07 -2.96 1.33
N PHE A 108 -6.38 -3.14 1.57
CA PHE A 108 -7.06 -4.39 1.27
C PHE A 108 -7.79 -4.30 -0.06
N ARG A 109 -7.60 -5.33 -0.88
CA ARG A 109 -8.28 -5.50 -2.16
C ARG A 109 -9.08 -6.80 -2.12
N GLN A 110 -10.40 -6.66 -2.12
CA GLN A 110 -11.33 -7.78 -2.17
C GLN A 110 -12.05 -7.78 -3.51
N PRO A 111 -11.78 -8.75 -4.40
CA PRO A 111 -12.44 -8.83 -5.69
C PRO A 111 -13.92 -9.16 -5.54
N ILE A 112 -14.74 -8.60 -6.43
CA ILE A 112 -16.15 -8.92 -6.54
C ILE A 112 -16.30 -10.10 -7.49
N ILE A 113 -16.87 -11.20 -7.01
CA ILE A 113 -17.15 -12.38 -7.84
C ILE A 113 -18.55 -12.26 -8.44
N CYS A 114 -18.62 -12.03 -9.76
CA CYS A 114 -19.87 -12.01 -10.50
C CYS A 114 -20.20 -13.41 -11.03
N SER A 115 -21.42 -13.89 -10.80
CA SER A 115 -21.83 -15.24 -11.21
C SER A 115 -21.90 -15.44 -12.73
N ASN A 116 -22.15 -14.34 -13.45
CA ASN A 116 -22.29 -14.32 -14.92
C ASN A 116 -20.99 -13.98 -15.66
N VAL A 117 -19.88 -13.76 -14.94
CA VAL A 117 -18.57 -13.48 -15.53
C VAL A 117 -17.64 -14.66 -15.25
N PRO A 118 -17.10 -15.31 -16.30
CA PRO A 118 -16.13 -16.39 -16.10
C PRO A 118 -14.89 -15.92 -15.34
N ARG A 119 -14.46 -16.68 -14.34
CA ARG A 119 -13.25 -16.41 -13.59
C ARG A 119 -12.03 -16.91 -14.37
N LEU A 120 -10.91 -16.21 -14.23
CA LEU A 120 -9.64 -16.61 -14.82
C LEU A 120 -9.21 -18.01 -14.34
N VAL A 121 -9.38 -18.27 -13.04
CA VAL A 121 -9.19 -19.60 -12.44
C VAL A 121 -10.57 -20.14 -12.04
N PRO A 122 -11.11 -21.14 -12.75
CA PRO A 122 -12.46 -21.66 -12.49
C PRO A 122 -12.67 -22.19 -11.06
N GLY A 123 -11.60 -22.65 -10.41
CA GLY A 123 -11.61 -23.15 -9.03
C GLY A 123 -11.88 -22.08 -7.96
N TRP A 124 -11.72 -20.80 -8.26
CA TRP A 124 -12.00 -19.74 -7.29
C TRP A 124 -13.50 -19.57 -7.08
N THR A 125 -13.97 -20.03 -5.94
CA THR A 125 -15.40 -19.93 -5.55
C THR A 125 -15.65 -18.85 -4.51
N ARG A 126 -14.57 -18.37 -3.84
CA ARG A 126 -14.59 -17.29 -2.87
C ARG A 126 -13.47 -16.28 -3.19
N PRO A 127 -13.62 -15.00 -2.80
CA PRO A 127 -12.58 -14.00 -3.00
C PRO A 127 -11.26 -14.39 -2.31
N ILE A 128 -10.15 -14.02 -2.92
CA ILE A 128 -8.84 -13.93 -2.25
C ILE A 128 -8.66 -12.46 -1.92
N VAL A 129 -8.57 -12.14 -0.64
CA VAL A 129 -8.34 -10.76 -0.20
C VAL A 129 -6.86 -10.51 -0.11
N ILE A 130 -6.37 -9.57 -0.90
CA ILE A 130 -4.96 -9.17 -0.85
C ILE A 130 -4.81 -8.00 0.11
N GLY A 131 -4.00 -8.19 1.16
CA GLY A 131 -3.54 -7.13 2.04
C GLY A 131 -2.16 -6.66 1.60
N ARG A 132 -2.06 -5.40 1.13
CA ARG A 132 -0.79 -4.78 0.74
C ARG A 132 -0.21 -3.97 1.90
N HIS A 133 1.06 -4.24 2.26
CA HIS A 133 1.82 -3.37 3.13
C HIS A 133 2.22 -2.11 2.37
N ALA A 134 1.45 -1.04 2.50
CA ALA A 134 1.59 0.17 1.68
C ALA A 134 2.67 1.14 2.21
N PHE A 135 3.81 0.61 2.65
CA PHE A 135 4.91 1.40 3.22
C PHE A 135 6.28 0.81 2.82
N GLY A 136 7.26 1.68 2.56
CA GLY A 136 8.65 1.29 2.36
C GLY A 136 8.90 0.45 1.11
N ASP A 137 9.85 -0.48 1.22
CA ASP A 137 10.29 -1.40 0.18
C ASP A 137 10.73 -0.65 -1.10
N GLN A 138 10.45 -1.18 -2.29
CA GLN A 138 10.84 -0.59 -3.57
C GLN A 138 10.25 0.80 -3.81
N TYR A 139 9.09 1.11 -3.23
CA TYR A 139 8.44 2.43 -3.37
C TYR A 139 9.13 3.55 -2.60
N ARG A 140 10.08 3.23 -1.75
CA ARG A 140 10.95 4.16 -1.01
C ARG A 140 12.42 3.82 -1.18
N ALA A 141 12.76 3.08 -2.21
CA ALA A 141 14.13 2.77 -2.54
C ALA A 141 14.92 4.04 -2.93
N THR A 142 16.20 3.97 -2.67
CA THR A 142 17.19 4.87 -3.25
C THR A 142 18.04 4.08 -4.21
N ASP A 143 18.07 4.48 -5.47
CA ASP A 143 18.79 3.80 -6.54
C ASP A 143 19.59 4.78 -7.37
N PHE A 144 20.63 4.27 -8.03
CA PHE A 144 21.46 5.05 -8.94
C PHE A 144 22.22 4.17 -9.92
N VAL A 145 22.63 4.78 -11.03
CA VAL A 145 23.51 4.13 -12.02
C VAL A 145 24.96 4.27 -11.56
N VAL A 146 25.65 3.15 -11.45
CA VAL A 146 27.10 3.09 -11.18
C VAL A 146 27.85 3.33 -12.49
N GLN A 147 28.68 4.37 -12.56
CA GLN A 147 29.32 4.84 -13.79
C GLN A 147 30.59 4.09 -14.18
N GLY A 148 31.14 3.23 -13.31
CA GLY A 148 32.39 2.51 -13.58
C GLY A 148 32.86 1.66 -12.40
N ALA A 149 34.09 1.15 -12.48
CA ALA A 149 34.68 0.33 -11.44
C ALA A 149 34.74 1.02 -10.08
N GLY A 150 34.41 0.29 -9.00
CA GLY A 150 34.44 0.83 -7.63
C GLY A 150 33.65 0.00 -6.64
N LYS A 151 33.84 0.31 -5.35
CA LYS A 151 33.19 -0.40 -4.25
C LYS A 151 31.92 0.30 -3.80
N LEU A 152 30.83 -0.47 -3.74
CA LEU A 152 29.60 -0.07 -3.10
C LEU A 152 29.61 -0.53 -1.63
N THR A 153 29.37 0.38 -0.71
CA THR A 153 29.21 0.07 0.71
C THR A 153 27.89 0.65 1.24
N MET A 154 27.30 -0.05 2.20
CA MET A 154 26.15 0.43 2.97
C MET A 154 26.58 0.65 4.41
N THR A 155 26.30 1.85 4.96
CA THR A 155 26.67 2.22 6.32
C THR A 155 25.44 2.66 7.10
N PHE A 156 25.25 2.06 8.27
CA PHE A 156 24.30 2.51 9.29
C PHE A 156 25.05 3.25 10.39
N THR A 157 24.68 4.50 10.66
CA THR A 157 25.25 5.33 11.74
C THR A 157 24.23 5.42 12.87
N PRO A 158 24.48 4.78 14.02
CA PRO A 158 23.59 4.87 15.18
C PRO A 158 23.48 6.28 15.74
N ALA A 159 22.28 6.69 16.17
CA ALA A 159 22.04 8.01 16.77
C ALA A 159 22.57 8.14 18.20
N ASP A 160 22.84 7.04 18.88
CA ASP A 160 23.39 6.99 20.25
C ASP A 160 24.92 7.20 20.31
N GLY A 161 25.57 7.43 19.16
CA GLY A 161 27.01 7.64 19.04
C GLY A 161 27.86 6.37 19.06
N SER A 162 27.24 5.19 19.06
CA SER A 162 27.96 3.92 18.92
C SER A 162 28.60 3.80 17.52
N ALA A 163 29.57 2.87 17.38
CA ALA A 163 30.33 2.73 16.14
C ALA A 163 29.43 2.41 14.93
N PRO A 164 29.63 3.07 13.78
CA PRO A 164 28.92 2.77 12.55
C PRO A 164 29.12 1.32 12.09
N VAL A 165 28.07 0.72 11.55
CA VAL A 165 28.11 -0.62 10.94
C VAL A 165 28.19 -0.47 9.44
N THR A 166 29.32 -0.84 8.83
CA THR A 166 29.53 -0.79 7.39
C THR A 166 29.56 -2.21 6.81
N ARG A 167 28.89 -2.41 5.68
CA ARG A 167 28.92 -3.64 4.89
C ARG A 167 29.31 -3.32 3.45
N GLU A 168 30.28 -4.06 2.92
CA GLU A 168 30.54 -4.06 1.49
C GLU A 168 29.36 -4.80 0.80
N VAL A 169 28.76 -4.16 -0.21
CA VAL A 169 27.66 -4.73 -0.99
C VAL A 169 28.24 -5.44 -2.21
N PHE A 170 29.07 -4.72 -2.98
CA PHE A 170 29.69 -5.27 -4.18
C PHE A 170 30.90 -4.44 -4.60
N ASP A 171 31.89 -5.11 -5.24
CA ASP A 171 33.03 -4.48 -5.90
C ASP A 171 32.80 -4.53 -7.41
N PHE A 172 32.37 -3.41 -7.99
CA PHE A 172 32.01 -3.32 -9.39
C PHE A 172 33.26 -3.32 -10.26
N PRO A 173 33.41 -4.26 -11.22
CA PRO A 173 34.50 -4.25 -12.17
C PRO A 173 34.35 -3.19 -13.26
N ASP A 174 33.08 -2.74 -13.49
CA ASP A 174 32.67 -1.74 -14.47
C ASP A 174 31.31 -1.15 -14.03
N GLY A 175 30.62 -0.44 -14.93
CA GLY A 175 29.32 0.15 -14.67
C GLY A 175 28.24 -0.85 -14.28
N GLY A 176 27.16 -0.34 -13.68
CA GLY A 176 26.05 -1.15 -13.24
C GLY A 176 24.94 -0.31 -12.61
N VAL A 177 24.11 -0.93 -11.79
CA VAL A 177 23.04 -0.27 -11.05
C VAL A 177 23.01 -0.78 -9.61
N ALA A 178 22.68 0.10 -8.68
CA ALA A 178 22.55 -0.22 -7.27
C ALA A 178 21.27 0.34 -6.68
N MET A 179 20.69 -0.37 -5.72
CA MET A 179 19.48 0.03 -5.01
C MET A 179 19.58 -0.34 -3.54
N SER A 180 19.01 0.49 -2.68
CA SER A 180 18.78 0.20 -1.27
C SER A 180 17.34 0.49 -0.90
N MET A 181 16.76 -0.31 -0.01
CA MET A 181 15.40 -0.15 0.50
C MET A 181 15.35 -0.39 2.01
N TYR A 182 14.29 0.05 2.67
CA TYR A 182 14.10 -0.10 4.11
C TYR A 182 12.64 -0.34 4.48
N ASN A 183 12.44 -0.79 5.71
CA ASN A 183 11.13 -0.84 6.35
C ASN A 183 11.28 -0.57 7.86
N LEU A 184 10.17 -0.39 8.57
CA LEU A 184 10.12 -0.10 10.00
C LEU A 184 9.37 -1.20 10.76
N ASP A 185 9.91 -1.60 11.91
CA ASP A 185 9.30 -2.62 12.77
C ASP A 185 7.84 -2.28 13.13
N GLU A 186 7.57 -1.03 13.52
CA GLU A 186 6.21 -0.63 13.90
C GLU A 186 5.24 -0.69 12.71
N SER A 187 5.72 -0.32 11.51
CA SER A 187 4.91 -0.43 10.29
C SER A 187 4.57 -1.90 9.96
N ILE A 188 5.54 -2.80 10.12
CA ILE A 188 5.33 -4.24 9.92
C ILE A 188 4.36 -4.80 10.96
N ARG A 189 4.48 -4.43 12.24
CA ARG A 189 3.54 -4.84 13.30
C ARG A 189 2.12 -4.32 13.03
N GLY A 190 2.00 -3.05 12.58
CA GLY A 190 0.72 -2.46 12.19
C GLY A 190 0.08 -3.23 11.02
N PHE A 191 0.87 -3.63 10.04
CA PHE A 191 0.43 -4.46 8.93
C PHE A 191 -0.04 -5.85 9.39
N ALA A 192 0.69 -6.49 10.30
CA ALA A 192 0.29 -7.77 10.89
C ALA A 192 -1.08 -7.65 11.59
N ARG A 193 -1.23 -6.66 12.48
CA ARG A 193 -2.51 -6.41 13.19
C ARG A 193 -3.67 -6.16 12.24
N ALA A 194 -3.45 -5.38 11.18
CA ALA A 194 -4.48 -5.12 10.18
C ALA A 194 -4.94 -6.40 9.48
N CYS A 195 -3.99 -7.23 9.01
CA CYS A 195 -4.31 -8.50 8.34
C CYS A 195 -5.01 -9.50 9.27
N MET A 196 -4.54 -9.61 10.54
CA MET A 196 -5.15 -10.51 11.52
C MET A 196 -6.58 -10.10 11.88
N ASN A 197 -6.82 -8.80 12.11
CA ASN A 197 -8.17 -8.30 12.36
C ASN A 197 -9.10 -8.54 11.16
N TYR A 198 -8.61 -8.27 9.94
CA TYR A 198 -9.41 -8.50 8.73
C TYR A 198 -9.76 -9.99 8.55
N GLY A 199 -8.81 -10.89 8.85
CA GLY A 199 -9.06 -12.33 8.86
C GLY A 199 -10.13 -12.74 9.88
N LEU A 200 -10.08 -12.20 11.10
CA LEU A 200 -11.09 -12.42 12.13
C LEU A 200 -12.47 -11.91 11.71
N ASP A 201 -12.54 -10.70 11.15
CA ASP A 201 -13.82 -10.10 10.71
C ASP A 201 -14.50 -10.94 9.62
N LEU A 202 -13.72 -11.57 8.73
CA LEU A 202 -14.23 -12.46 7.69
C LEU A 202 -14.41 -13.92 8.15
N GLY A 203 -13.80 -14.32 9.26
CA GLY A 203 -13.69 -15.72 9.67
C GLY A 203 -12.83 -16.54 8.71
N TRP A 204 -11.76 -15.96 8.16
CA TRP A 204 -10.89 -16.55 7.14
C TRP A 204 -9.44 -16.65 7.61
N PRO A 205 -8.70 -17.70 7.18
CA PRO A 205 -7.28 -17.82 7.47
C PRO A 205 -6.47 -16.68 6.85
N VAL A 206 -5.34 -16.39 7.47
CA VAL A 206 -4.40 -15.35 7.04
C VAL A 206 -3.07 -15.99 6.66
N TYR A 207 -2.56 -15.65 5.49
CA TYR A 207 -1.24 -16.10 5.00
C TYR A 207 -0.33 -14.90 4.76
N LEU A 208 0.83 -14.88 5.41
CA LEU A 208 1.91 -13.97 5.06
C LEU A 208 2.82 -14.66 4.05
N SER A 209 3.18 -13.98 2.96
CA SER A 209 4.20 -14.49 2.04
C SER A 209 5.45 -13.63 2.01
N THR A 210 6.62 -14.28 1.98
CA THR A 210 7.93 -13.65 1.86
C THR A 210 8.90 -14.53 1.09
N LYS A 211 10.10 -14.03 0.80
CA LYS A 211 11.23 -14.82 0.29
C LYS A 211 12.38 -14.83 1.29
N ASN A 212 12.09 -15.12 2.56
CA ASN A 212 13.06 -15.12 3.65
C ASN A 212 14.19 -16.13 3.49
N THR A 213 14.05 -17.11 2.61
CA THR A 213 15.14 -18.05 2.23
C THR A 213 16.27 -17.34 1.46
N ILE A 214 15.98 -16.26 0.77
CA ILE A 214 16.92 -15.42 0.01
C ILE A 214 17.23 -14.13 0.78
N MET A 215 16.21 -13.33 1.09
CA MET A 215 16.34 -12.08 1.86
C MET A 215 16.23 -12.39 3.36
N LYS A 216 17.23 -13.10 3.90
CA LYS A 216 17.17 -13.70 5.24
C LYS A 216 16.90 -12.69 6.36
N ALA A 217 17.55 -11.52 6.32
CA ALA A 217 17.37 -10.50 7.33
C ALA A 217 16.11 -9.65 7.05
N TYR A 218 15.96 -9.17 5.82
CA TYR A 218 14.88 -8.27 5.46
C TYR A 218 13.51 -8.95 5.55
N ASP A 219 13.30 -10.02 4.79
CA ASP A 219 12.06 -10.78 4.80
C ASP A 219 11.87 -11.61 6.08
N GLY A 220 12.99 -12.05 6.67
CA GLY A 220 12.98 -12.70 7.99
C GLY A 220 12.39 -11.79 9.06
N ARG A 221 12.68 -10.48 9.02
CA ARG A 221 12.11 -9.52 9.99
C ARG A 221 10.58 -9.42 9.86
N PHE A 222 10.03 -9.44 8.64
CA PHE A 222 8.57 -9.50 8.43
C PHE A 222 7.97 -10.76 9.04
N LYS A 223 8.57 -11.93 8.76
CA LYS A 223 8.12 -13.20 9.31
C LYS A 223 8.12 -13.18 10.83
N ASP A 224 9.23 -12.79 11.44
CA ASP A 224 9.41 -12.82 12.89
C ASP A 224 8.44 -11.87 13.61
N LEU A 225 8.25 -10.64 13.09
CA LEU A 225 7.33 -9.67 13.67
C LEU A 225 5.86 -10.06 13.50
N PHE A 226 5.49 -10.68 12.40
CA PHE A 226 4.14 -11.24 12.23
C PHE A 226 3.87 -12.36 13.22
N GLU A 227 4.82 -13.27 13.42
CA GLU A 227 4.71 -14.36 14.38
C GLU A 227 4.61 -13.82 15.82
N GLU A 228 5.47 -12.85 16.18
CA GLU A 228 5.43 -12.17 17.47
C GLU A 228 4.05 -11.55 17.76
N VAL A 229 3.49 -10.77 16.79
CA VAL A 229 2.17 -10.15 16.91
C VAL A 229 1.07 -11.21 16.99
N PHE A 230 1.15 -12.26 16.17
CA PHE A 230 0.17 -13.35 16.20
C PHE A 230 0.14 -14.04 17.55
N GLU A 231 1.28 -14.49 18.06
CA GLU A 231 1.35 -15.21 19.34
C GLU A 231 0.91 -14.32 20.53
N ALA A 232 1.32 -13.05 20.53
CA ALA A 232 1.01 -12.14 21.64
C ALA A 232 -0.44 -11.64 21.66
N GLU A 233 -1.07 -11.43 20.49
CA GLU A 233 -2.32 -10.67 20.42
C GLU A 233 -3.49 -11.46 19.79
N PHE A 234 -3.21 -12.49 18.97
CA PHE A 234 -4.22 -13.10 18.10
C PHE A 234 -4.38 -14.63 18.24
N ALA A 235 -3.40 -15.36 18.73
CA ALA A 235 -3.42 -16.84 18.77
C ALA A 235 -4.70 -17.41 19.39
N ASP A 236 -5.12 -16.89 20.55
CA ASP A 236 -6.35 -17.35 21.21
C ASP A 236 -7.62 -16.98 20.44
N LYS A 237 -7.65 -15.78 19.83
CA LYS A 237 -8.78 -15.32 19.04
C LYS A 237 -8.96 -16.17 17.78
N PHE A 238 -7.85 -16.50 17.09
CA PHE A 238 -7.84 -17.36 15.91
C PHE A 238 -8.28 -18.79 16.24
N ARG A 239 -7.79 -19.33 17.35
CA ARG A 239 -8.22 -20.64 17.87
C ARG A 239 -9.71 -20.66 18.16
N ALA A 240 -10.22 -19.64 18.83
CA ALA A 240 -11.64 -19.52 19.14
C ALA A 240 -12.51 -19.37 17.89
N ALA A 241 -12.02 -18.69 16.86
CA ALA A 241 -12.69 -18.53 15.57
C ALA A 241 -12.53 -19.74 14.62
N GLY A 242 -11.67 -20.70 14.95
CA GLY A 242 -11.39 -21.88 14.12
C GLY A 242 -10.66 -21.55 12.82
N ILE A 243 -9.87 -20.47 12.80
CA ILE A 243 -9.05 -20.04 11.65
C ILE A 243 -7.56 -20.09 11.99
N THR A 244 -6.70 -20.06 10.97
CA THR A 244 -5.25 -20.19 11.09
C THR A 244 -4.49 -18.99 10.54
N TYR A 245 -3.29 -18.79 11.08
CA TYR A 245 -2.26 -17.96 10.48
C TYR A 245 -1.08 -18.86 10.05
N GLU A 246 -0.55 -18.64 8.86
CA GLU A 246 0.65 -19.31 8.36
C GLU A 246 1.55 -18.34 7.61
N HIS A 247 2.86 -18.48 7.79
CA HIS A 247 3.85 -17.90 6.88
C HIS A 247 4.20 -18.91 5.79
N ARG A 248 4.25 -18.44 4.53
CA ARG A 248 4.63 -19.26 3.38
C ARG A 248 5.67 -18.54 2.51
N LEU A 249 6.44 -19.30 1.75
CA LEU A 249 7.27 -18.70 0.69
C LEU A 249 6.38 -18.15 -0.42
N ILE A 250 6.78 -17.03 -1.03
CA ILE A 250 5.97 -16.35 -2.05
C ILE A 250 5.63 -17.26 -3.24
N ASP A 251 6.59 -18.04 -3.73
CA ASP A 251 6.40 -18.99 -4.82
C ASP A 251 5.43 -20.12 -4.46
N ASP A 252 5.49 -20.64 -3.24
CA ASP A 252 4.52 -21.62 -2.74
C ASP A 252 3.13 -21.01 -2.60
N MET A 253 3.04 -19.78 -2.09
CA MET A 253 1.77 -19.10 -1.92
C MET A 253 1.09 -18.78 -3.26
N VAL A 254 1.85 -18.42 -4.30
CA VAL A 254 1.34 -18.27 -5.66
C VAL A 254 0.74 -19.56 -6.18
N ALA A 255 1.49 -20.66 -6.04
CA ALA A 255 0.99 -21.98 -6.46
C ALA A 255 -0.27 -22.40 -5.68
N ALA A 256 -0.31 -22.11 -4.38
CA ALA A 256 -1.46 -22.37 -3.52
C ALA A 256 -2.68 -21.53 -3.95
N ALA A 257 -2.49 -20.24 -4.20
CA ALA A 257 -3.56 -19.33 -4.64
C ALA A 257 -4.22 -19.80 -5.96
N LEU A 258 -3.44 -20.35 -6.89
CA LEU A 258 -3.97 -20.90 -8.14
C LEU A 258 -4.71 -22.24 -7.98
N LYS A 259 -4.41 -22.99 -6.91
CA LYS A 259 -4.98 -24.32 -6.65
C LYS A 259 -6.17 -24.29 -5.69
N TRP A 260 -6.18 -23.35 -4.74
CA TRP A 260 -7.20 -23.26 -3.72
C TRP A 260 -8.47 -22.54 -4.22
N SER A 261 -9.55 -22.75 -3.49
CA SER A 261 -10.87 -22.19 -3.87
C SER A 261 -11.06 -20.71 -3.46
N GLY A 262 -10.06 -20.08 -2.85
CA GLY A 262 -10.17 -18.75 -2.24
C GLY A 262 -10.70 -18.80 -0.81
N GLY A 263 -11.14 -17.68 -0.29
CA GLY A 263 -11.63 -17.54 1.10
C GLY A 263 -10.50 -17.43 2.13
N PHE A 264 -9.50 -16.61 1.81
CA PHE A 264 -8.40 -16.29 2.71
C PHE A 264 -7.90 -14.86 2.51
N VAL A 265 -7.19 -14.35 3.51
CA VAL A 265 -6.47 -13.08 3.45
C VAL A 265 -5.00 -13.38 3.16
N TRP A 266 -4.48 -12.78 2.11
CA TRP A 266 -3.08 -12.90 1.72
C TRP A 266 -2.33 -11.60 1.99
N ALA A 267 -1.49 -11.59 3.02
CA ALA A 267 -0.63 -10.48 3.39
C ALA A 267 0.62 -10.47 2.50
N CYS A 268 0.73 -9.44 1.66
CA CYS A 268 1.81 -9.24 0.70
C CYS A 268 2.63 -8.00 1.05
N LYS A 269 3.95 -8.08 0.88
CA LYS A 269 4.82 -6.90 0.93
C LYS A 269 4.43 -5.91 -0.17
N ASN A 270 4.94 -4.69 -0.08
CA ASN A 270 4.50 -3.56 -0.90
C ASN A 270 4.54 -3.82 -2.42
N TYR A 271 5.57 -4.50 -2.91
CA TYR A 271 5.71 -4.83 -4.33
C TYR A 271 4.98 -6.12 -4.73
N ASP A 272 5.06 -7.16 -3.92
CA ASP A 272 4.52 -8.50 -4.22
C ASP A 272 3.02 -8.45 -4.52
N CYS A 273 2.29 -7.55 -3.87
CA CYS A 273 0.87 -7.32 -4.09
C CYS A 273 0.55 -6.93 -5.55
N LEU A 274 1.39 -6.15 -6.20
CA LEU A 274 1.13 -5.66 -7.57
C LEU A 274 1.27 -6.75 -8.63
N LEU A 275 2.04 -7.79 -8.35
CA LEU A 275 2.19 -8.93 -9.27
C LEU A 275 0.90 -9.74 -9.43
N TYR A 276 -0.01 -9.65 -8.47
CA TYR A 276 -1.25 -10.46 -8.43
C TYR A 276 -2.53 -9.65 -8.47
N THR A 277 -2.43 -8.33 -8.39
CA THR A 277 -3.56 -7.43 -8.50
C THR A 277 -3.23 -6.37 -9.55
N SER A 278 -3.87 -6.46 -10.70
CA SER A 278 -3.87 -5.36 -11.66
C SER A 278 -4.56 -4.17 -11.01
N ASP A 279 -3.82 -3.13 -10.70
CA ASP A 279 -4.35 -1.88 -10.17
C ASP A 279 -4.02 -0.73 -11.12
N ALA A 280 -4.80 -0.66 -12.18
CA ALA A 280 -4.73 0.44 -13.15
C ALA A 280 -5.08 1.82 -12.54
N ALA A 281 -5.53 1.86 -11.29
CA ALA A 281 -5.83 3.11 -10.58
C ALA A 281 -4.66 3.63 -9.73
N ASP A 282 -3.59 2.86 -9.61
CA ASP A 282 -2.39 3.25 -8.83
C ASP A 282 -1.23 3.77 -9.72
N GLU A 283 -1.37 3.72 -11.05
CA GLU A 283 -0.38 4.21 -12.03
C GLU A 283 -0.89 5.46 -12.74
#